data_eebf7bd7cbf6c467be720b4a63ebf0c4
#
_entry.id   eebf7bd7cbf6c467be720b4a63ebf0c4
#
_cell.length_a   1.000
_cell.length_b   1.000
_cell.length_c   1.000
_cell.angle_alpha   90.00
_cell.angle_beta   90.00
_cell.angle_gamma   90.00
#
_symmetry.space_group_name_H-M   'P 1'
#
loop_
_entity.id
_entity.type
_entity.pdbx_description
1 polymer ?
#
loop_
_entity_poly.entity_id
_entity_poly.type
_entity_poly.pdbx_seq_one_letter_code
_entity_poly.pdbx_strand_id
1 'polypeptide(L)'
;MNGIEMATELRKELPKCKIIFMSGFTDKEYLKSAIHLKAVDYVEKPLSLTEISASLNNAVDICKEENVRKNNEDGLIKTSRKNIRILKNHLTLELMNCKPDLKDIRSKYDLDLIGLNINDIYTCVIYKFNLLKLNGYKLNVDNYHRDKLSDIVEKCLDGSGIKYIFGFLQNGQLTIFLSSRTEQFNGALISVIKEIKQNFDNLFVERTLITVGVGKVVRGIENTTTSYLIAKNTLHKYFLKGYGNIFYFEDIKKLVEPVIDLKIYELVKNLEAEATLELLKSICENWKSVNNINLQSIYGFLRNLIGRLSATMIDKGIKLEDESKEYELAWDEILNYYTLDEVIQFIYEKMSLFSTSGEEHKGKSRKIISAINYIKEHYNEEITLNMIADKIEVTSSYLCRLFKKETDRTVNGYIEEVRLQITKELIRNYDMKLEEVAKRVGYNNANYFSMVFTKANGYYPSEYKRMERR
;
A
#
# COMPACT_ATOMS: atom_id res chain seq x y z
N MET A 1 6.14 19.84 57.09
CA MET A 1 5.47 18.73 56.38
C MET A 1 5.94 17.42 56.98
N ASN A 2 5.06 16.66 57.64
CA ASN A 2 5.43 15.36 58.20
C ASN A 2 5.37 14.25 57.12
N GLY A 3 5.89 13.05 57.39
CA GLY A 3 5.97 11.97 56.44
C GLY A 3 4.60 11.51 55.88
N ILE A 4 3.47 11.67 56.63
CA ILE A 4 2.12 11.35 56.20
C ILE A 4 1.61 12.41 55.24
N GLU A 5 1.81 13.68 55.52
CA GLU A 5 1.46 14.77 54.62
C GLU A 5 2.20 14.63 53.29
N MET A 6 3.50 14.34 53.31
CA MET A 6 4.29 14.08 52.11
C MET A 6 3.80 12.88 51.30
N ALA A 7 3.50 11.78 51.98
CA ALA A 7 2.95 10.57 51.34
C ALA A 7 1.58 10.80 50.74
N THR A 8 0.74 11.66 51.36
CA THR A 8 -0.56 12.04 50.87
C THR A 8 -0.48 12.85 49.56
N GLU A 9 0.45 13.82 49.48
CA GLU A 9 0.69 14.56 48.28
C GLU A 9 1.33 13.69 47.18
N LEU A 10 2.33 12.87 47.53
CA LEU A 10 2.89 11.89 46.56
C LEU A 10 1.85 10.93 45.98
N ARG A 11 0.89 10.51 46.77
CA ARG A 11 -0.20 9.61 46.29
C ARG A 11 -1.11 10.30 45.28
N LYS A 12 -1.30 11.62 45.36
CA LYS A 12 -2.08 12.40 44.40
C LYS A 12 -1.32 12.54 43.06
N GLU A 13 -0.04 12.86 43.12
CA GLU A 13 0.77 13.06 41.91
C GLU A 13 1.24 11.74 41.28
N LEU A 14 1.60 10.76 42.11
CA LEU A 14 2.15 9.46 41.71
C LEU A 14 1.31 8.31 42.30
N PRO A 15 0.10 8.04 41.79
CA PRO A 15 -0.84 7.06 42.39
C PRO A 15 -0.30 5.63 42.49
N LYS A 16 0.67 5.27 41.63
CA LYS A 16 1.28 3.92 41.57
C LYS A 16 2.55 3.78 42.39
N CYS A 17 3.05 4.83 43.00
CA CYS A 17 4.25 4.80 43.83
C CYS A 17 4.07 3.85 45.02
N LYS A 18 5.05 2.99 45.29
CA LYS A 18 5.06 2.12 46.47
C LYS A 18 5.69 2.87 47.64
N ILE A 19 4.97 2.94 48.72
CA ILE A 19 5.36 3.70 49.94
C ILE A 19 5.68 2.72 51.02
N ILE A 20 6.85 2.85 51.65
CA ILE A 20 7.26 2.17 52.86
C ILE A 20 7.46 3.24 53.91
N PHE A 21 6.77 3.15 55.06
CA PHE A 21 6.99 4.06 56.20
C PHE A 21 8.07 3.54 57.10
N MET A 22 8.91 4.44 57.58
CA MET A 22 9.89 4.14 58.63
C MET A 22 9.70 5.10 59.81
N SER A 23 9.32 4.59 60.98
CA SER A 23 9.01 5.41 62.13
C SER A 23 9.64 4.86 63.43
N GLY A 24 9.98 5.76 64.34
CA GLY A 24 10.41 5.40 65.71
C GLY A 24 9.27 5.41 66.74
N PHE A 25 8.04 5.66 66.28
CA PHE A 25 6.87 5.73 67.16
C PHE A 25 5.88 4.63 66.75
N THR A 26 5.46 3.83 67.73
CA THR A 26 4.43 2.79 67.64
C THR A 26 3.01 3.32 67.78
N ASP A 27 2.80 4.59 67.42
CA ASP A 27 1.51 5.23 67.64
C ASP A 27 0.46 4.70 66.64
N LYS A 28 -0.69 4.24 67.17
CA LYS A 28 -1.79 3.65 66.37
C LYS A 28 -2.30 4.57 65.28
N GLU A 29 -2.17 5.89 65.40
CA GLU A 29 -2.59 6.86 64.39
C GLU A 29 -1.68 6.84 63.15
N TYR A 30 -0.37 6.68 63.31
CA TYR A 30 0.58 6.57 62.17
C TYR A 30 0.37 5.27 61.43
N LEU A 31 0.10 4.17 62.12
CA LEU A 31 -0.20 2.88 61.49
C LEU A 31 -1.51 2.94 60.69
N LYS A 32 -2.59 3.55 61.25
CA LYS A 32 -3.84 3.78 60.51
C LYS A 32 -3.65 4.61 59.26
N SER A 33 -2.82 5.66 59.34
CA SER A 33 -2.51 6.51 58.20
C SER A 33 -1.74 5.78 57.10
N ALA A 34 -0.79 4.91 57.46
CA ALA A 34 -0.05 4.06 56.53
C ALA A 34 -0.98 3.08 55.79
N ILE A 35 -1.92 2.48 56.52
CA ILE A 35 -2.99 1.60 55.91
C ILE A 35 -3.90 2.39 54.96
N HIS A 36 -4.32 3.58 55.37
CA HIS A 36 -5.18 4.45 54.55
C HIS A 36 -4.50 4.86 53.23
N LEU A 37 -3.18 5.14 53.29
CA LEU A 37 -2.33 5.49 52.16
C LEU A 37 -1.90 4.27 51.33
N LYS A 38 -2.35 3.07 51.71
CA LYS A 38 -1.99 1.79 51.06
C LYS A 38 -0.47 1.65 50.95
N ALA A 39 0.25 1.90 52.06
CA ALA A 39 1.66 1.61 52.14
C ALA A 39 1.93 0.12 52.00
N VAL A 40 3.04 -0.21 51.36
CA VAL A 40 3.48 -1.60 51.16
C VAL A 40 3.91 -2.22 52.49
N ASP A 41 4.58 -1.41 53.37
CA ASP A 41 5.07 -1.85 54.62
C ASP A 41 5.30 -0.67 55.57
N TYR A 42 5.46 -1.02 56.86
CA TYR A 42 5.76 -0.10 57.95
C TYR A 42 6.91 -0.70 58.79
N VAL A 43 8.07 -0.08 58.79
CA VAL A 43 9.28 -0.55 59.47
C VAL A 43 9.56 0.30 60.71
N GLU A 44 9.74 -0.34 61.85
CA GLU A 44 10.04 0.33 63.13
C GLU A 44 11.54 0.61 63.31
N LYS A 45 11.86 1.71 63.98
CA LYS A 45 13.23 2.03 64.39
C LYS A 45 13.50 1.42 65.74
N PRO A 46 14.72 0.82 65.99
CA PRO A 46 15.91 0.90 65.19
C PRO A 46 15.86 -0.02 63.95
N LEU A 47 16.28 0.52 62.78
CA LEU A 47 16.23 -0.16 61.51
C LEU A 47 17.20 -1.34 61.43
N SER A 48 16.70 -2.52 61.06
CA SER A 48 17.54 -3.68 60.74
C SER A 48 17.65 -3.80 59.21
N LEU A 49 18.87 -4.14 58.75
CA LEU A 49 19.10 -4.35 57.30
C LEU A 49 18.23 -5.47 56.72
N THR A 50 17.93 -6.47 57.55
CA THR A 50 17.06 -7.61 57.15
C THR A 50 15.63 -7.18 56.93
N GLU A 51 15.04 -6.33 57.79
CA GLU A 51 13.68 -5.83 57.69
C GLU A 51 13.52 -4.87 56.49
N ILE A 52 14.45 -3.94 56.32
CA ILE A 52 14.46 -3.03 55.18
C ILE A 52 14.54 -3.81 53.86
N SER A 53 15.45 -4.79 53.79
CA SER A 53 15.61 -5.63 52.61
C SER A 53 14.35 -6.44 52.32
N ALA A 54 13.69 -6.97 53.35
CA ALA A 54 12.43 -7.69 53.18
C ALA A 54 11.30 -6.78 52.64
N SER A 55 11.15 -5.58 53.22
CA SER A 55 10.15 -4.59 52.78
C SER A 55 10.41 -4.09 51.37
N LEU A 56 11.66 -3.86 50.98
CA LEU A 56 12.05 -3.48 49.62
C LEU A 56 11.77 -4.59 48.62
N ASN A 57 12.15 -5.83 48.95
CA ASN A 57 11.87 -6.98 48.10
C ASN A 57 10.37 -7.18 47.88
N ASN A 58 9.57 -7.07 48.96
CA ASN A 58 8.10 -7.12 48.84
C ASN A 58 7.56 -6.02 47.91
N ALA A 59 8.03 -4.78 48.05
CA ALA A 59 7.66 -3.69 47.16
C ALA A 59 8.02 -3.96 45.68
N VAL A 60 9.22 -4.52 45.46
CA VAL A 60 9.70 -4.90 44.12
C VAL A 60 8.84 -6.03 43.53
N ASP A 61 8.49 -7.03 44.32
CA ASP A 61 7.68 -8.15 43.84
C ASP A 61 6.25 -7.73 43.50
N ILE A 62 5.65 -6.86 44.33
CA ILE A 62 4.34 -6.25 43.99
C ILE A 62 4.43 -5.47 42.66
N CYS A 63 5.49 -4.69 42.45
CA CYS A 63 5.67 -3.98 41.16
C CYS A 63 5.84 -4.93 39.97
N LYS A 64 6.55 -6.05 40.13
CA LYS A 64 6.70 -7.07 39.09
C LYS A 64 5.37 -7.73 38.75
N GLU A 65 4.61 -8.13 39.77
CA GLU A 65 3.29 -8.75 39.58
C GLU A 65 2.30 -7.80 38.85
N GLU A 66 2.25 -6.53 39.25
CA GLU A 66 1.43 -5.52 38.58
C GLU A 66 1.83 -5.33 37.12
N ASN A 67 3.12 -5.31 36.81
CA ASN A 67 3.64 -5.20 35.45
C ASN A 67 3.31 -6.45 34.61
N VAL A 68 3.46 -7.65 35.18
CA VAL A 68 3.09 -8.90 34.49
C VAL A 68 1.58 -8.93 34.21
N ARG A 69 0.74 -8.55 35.20
CA ARG A 69 -0.72 -8.48 35.01
C ARG A 69 -1.07 -7.50 33.89
N LYS A 70 -0.50 -6.30 33.92
CA LYS A 70 -0.72 -5.28 32.87
C LYS A 70 -0.29 -5.76 31.50
N ASN A 71 0.90 -6.38 31.38
CA ASN A 71 1.38 -6.93 30.13
C ASN A 71 0.49 -8.05 29.59
N ASN A 72 -0.06 -8.89 30.48
CA ASN A 72 -1.01 -9.93 30.09
C ASN A 72 -2.34 -9.35 29.64
N GLU A 73 -2.88 -8.34 30.33
CA GLU A 73 -4.10 -7.62 29.92
C GLU A 73 -3.92 -6.94 28.56
N ASP A 74 -2.80 -6.23 28.34
CA ASP A 74 -2.44 -5.60 27.07
C ASP A 74 -2.27 -6.66 25.96
N GLY A 75 -1.70 -7.81 26.27
CA GLY A 75 -1.58 -8.94 25.37
C GLY A 75 -2.93 -9.53 24.94
N LEU A 76 -3.86 -9.71 25.88
CA LEU A 76 -5.22 -10.19 25.62
C LEU A 76 -6.01 -9.18 24.76
N ILE A 77 -5.91 -7.88 25.07
CA ILE A 77 -6.55 -6.82 24.29
C ILE A 77 -6.02 -6.80 22.85
N LYS A 78 -4.70 -6.90 22.65
CA LYS A 78 -4.09 -6.97 21.31
C LYS A 78 -4.57 -8.18 20.53
N THR A 79 -4.64 -9.35 21.17
CA THR A 79 -5.10 -10.59 20.54
C THR A 79 -6.59 -10.48 20.17
N SER A 80 -7.43 -9.94 21.04
CA SER A 80 -8.86 -9.71 20.77
C SER A 80 -9.06 -8.76 19.58
N ARG A 81 -8.33 -7.62 19.55
CA ARG A 81 -8.36 -6.67 18.41
C ARG A 81 -7.95 -7.33 17.10
N LYS A 82 -6.89 -8.15 17.12
CA LYS A 82 -6.44 -8.89 15.94
C LYS A 82 -7.52 -9.84 15.43
N ASN A 83 -8.19 -10.57 16.32
CA ASN A 83 -9.26 -11.49 15.95
C ASN A 83 -10.47 -10.75 15.34
N ILE A 84 -10.86 -9.62 15.92
CA ILE A 84 -11.95 -8.77 15.38
C ILE A 84 -11.55 -8.23 13.99
N ARG A 85 -10.30 -7.82 13.79
CA ARG A 85 -9.78 -7.36 12.48
C ARG A 85 -9.88 -8.46 11.42
N ILE A 86 -9.55 -9.70 11.77
CA ILE A 86 -9.70 -10.86 10.88
C ILE A 86 -11.18 -11.07 10.50
N LEU A 87 -12.08 -11.04 11.46
CA LEU A 87 -13.52 -11.17 11.20
C LEU A 87 -14.05 -10.05 10.30
N LYS A 88 -13.66 -8.80 10.55
CA LYS A 88 -14.00 -7.65 9.72
C LYS A 88 -13.52 -7.83 8.28
N ASN A 89 -12.28 -8.30 8.09
CA ASN A 89 -11.71 -8.56 6.78
C ASN A 89 -12.49 -9.67 6.04
N HIS A 90 -12.79 -10.79 6.71
CA HIS A 90 -13.56 -11.88 6.13
C HIS A 90 -14.95 -11.42 5.68
N LEU A 91 -15.69 -10.72 6.55
CA LEU A 91 -17.00 -10.17 6.21
C LEU A 91 -16.91 -9.19 5.04
N THR A 92 -15.91 -8.32 5.02
CA THR A 92 -15.70 -7.39 3.91
C THR A 92 -15.56 -8.12 2.58
N LEU A 93 -14.74 -9.17 2.51
CA LEU A 93 -14.55 -9.96 1.29
C LEU A 93 -15.82 -10.70 0.87
N GLU A 94 -16.61 -11.21 1.82
CA GLU A 94 -17.90 -11.85 1.53
C GLU A 94 -18.92 -10.86 0.93
N LEU A 95 -19.03 -9.66 1.53
CA LEU A 95 -19.92 -8.59 1.04
C LEU A 95 -19.53 -8.04 -0.35
N MET A 96 -18.29 -8.21 -0.76
CA MET A 96 -17.82 -7.80 -2.09
C MET A 96 -18.17 -8.82 -3.19
N ASN A 97 -18.16 -10.11 -2.88
CA ASN A 97 -18.21 -11.18 -3.88
C ASN A 97 -19.62 -11.61 -4.27
N CYS A 98 -20.56 -11.54 -3.36
CA CYS A 98 -21.94 -11.96 -3.63
C CYS A 98 -22.94 -11.11 -2.86
N LYS A 99 -24.18 -11.07 -3.37
CA LYS A 99 -25.30 -10.49 -2.61
C LYS A 99 -25.51 -11.35 -1.36
N PRO A 100 -25.31 -10.79 -0.16
CA PRO A 100 -25.30 -11.59 1.04
C PRO A 100 -26.71 -12.08 1.41
N ASP A 101 -26.81 -13.35 1.82
CA ASP A 101 -27.99 -13.83 2.52
C ASP A 101 -27.94 -13.41 3.98
N LEU A 102 -28.96 -12.71 4.46
CA LEU A 102 -29.05 -12.22 5.84
C LEU A 102 -29.01 -13.34 6.88
N LYS A 103 -29.54 -14.54 6.53
CA LYS A 103 -29.50 -15.71 7.44
C LYS A 103 -28.07 -16.22 7.58
N ASP A 104 -27.35 -16.31 6.47
CA ASP A 104 -25.96 -16.74 6.46
C ASP A 104 -25.06 -15.78 7.22
N ILE A 105 -25.21 -14.47 7.02
CA ILE A 105 -24.44 -13.46 7.76
C ILE A 105 -24.68 -13.58 9.26
N ARG A 106 -25.95 -13.66 9.70
CA ARG A 106 -26.28 -13.80 11.13
C ARG A 106 -25.77 -15.08 11.76
N SER A 107 -25.66 -16.15 10.99
CA SER A 107 -25.14 -17.44 11.48
C SER A 107 -23.62 -17.46 11.60
N LYS A 108 -22.92 -16.75 10.73
CA LYS A 108 -21.46 -16.76 10.64
C LYS A 108 -20.78 -15.66 11.47
N TYR A 109 -21.44 -14.51 11.63
CA TYR A 109 -20.85 -13.31 12.22
C TYR A 109 -21.68 -12.75 13.36
N ASP A 110 -21.03 -12.48 14.47
CA ASP A 110 -21.59 -11.65 15.54
C ASP A 110 -21.46 -10.17 15.13
N LEU A 111 -22.54 -9.63 14.56
CA LEU A 111 -22.56 -8.26 14.05
C LEU A 111 -22.43 -7.22 15.16
N ASP A 112 -22.92 -7.51 16.36
CA ASP A 112 -22.80 -6.61 17.51
C ASP A 112 -21.34 -6.51 17.97
N LEU A 113 -20.60 -7.63 17.99
CA LEU A 113 -19.17 -7.67 18.26
C LEU A 113 -18.36 -6.89 17.21
N ILE A 114 -18.75 -6.97 15.93
CA ILE A 114 -18.13 -6.24 14.83
C ILE A 114 -18.53 -4.76 14.84
N GLY A 115 -19.64 -4.42 15.49
CA GLY A 115 -20.19 -3.07 15.62
C GLY A 115 -21.08 -2.63 14.45
N LEU A 116 -21.66 -3.57 13.68
CA LEU A 116 -22.55 -3.30 12.56
C LEU A 116 -24.00 -3.61 12.89
N ASN A 117 -24.93 -3.03 12.13
CA ASN A 117 -26.35 -3.35 12.19
C ASN A 117 -26.91 -3.57 10.79
N ILE A 118 -27.72 -4.61 10.62
CA ILE A 118 -28.25 -5.00 9.31
C ILE A 118 -29.00 -3.87 8.62
N ASN A 119 -29.76 -3.08 9.37
CA ASN A 119 -30.67 -2.04 8.86
C ASN A 119 -30.00 -0.66 8.69
N ASP A 120 -28.71 -0.53 9.04
CA ASP A 120 -27.99 0.72 8.93
C ASP A 120 -27.82 1.15 7.45
N ILE A 121 -27.40 2.38 7.27
CA ILE A 121 -27.04 2.92 5.96
C ILE A 121 -25.57 2.59 5.72
N TYR A 122 -25.25 2.13 4.53
CA TYR A 122 -23.91 1.70 4.14
C TYR A 122 -23.39 2.45 2.92
N THR A 123 -22.08 2.66 2.86
CA THR A 123 -21.38 3.03 1.62
C THR A 123 -20.06 2.31 1.54
N CYS A 124 -19.66 1.97 0.31
CA CYS A 124 -18.38 1.36 0.01
C CYS A 124 -17.38 2.42 -0.45
N VAL A 125 -16.16 2.37 0.08
CA VAL A 125 -15.04 3.20 -0.31
C VAL A 125 -13.86 2.31 -0.68
N ILE A 126 -13.30 2.49 -1.87
CA ILE A 126 -12.17 1.72 -2.36
C ILE A 126 -10.96 2.65 -2.49
N TYR A 127 -9.86 2.30 -1.82
CA TYR A 127 -8.57 2.97 -1.96
C TYR A 127 -7.67 2.10 -2.84
N LYS A 128 -7.27 2.63 -3.99
CA LYS A 128 -6.31 2.02 -4.91
C LYS A 128 -4.97 2.73 -4.78
N PHE A 129 -3.95 1.97 -4.45
CA PHE A 129 -2.58 2.46 -4.33
C PHE A 129 -1.89 2.31 -5.68
N ASN A 130 -1.71 3.43 -6.37
CA ASN A 130 -1.01 3.47 -7.65
C ASN A 130 0.43 3.90 -7.37
N LEU A 131 1.32 2.94 -7.40
CA LEU A 131 2.74 3.18 -7.26
C LEU A 131 3.25 3.68 -8.61
N LEU A 132 3.75 4.91 -8.63
CA LEU A 132 4.37 5.47 -9.83
C LEU A 132 5.53 4.57 -10.24
N LYS A 133 5.46 4.05 -11.45
CA LYS A 133 6.53 3.21 -12.00
C LYS A 133 7.80 4.03 -12.10
N LEU A 134 8.79 3.72 -11.27
CA LEU A 134 10.17 4.00 -11.58
C LEU A 134 10.73 2.78 -12.28
N ASN A 135 11.09 2.95 -13.54
CA ASN A 135 11.75 1.91 -14.34
C ASN A 135 10.99 0.56 -14.45
N GLY A 136 9.66 0.58 -14.47
CA GLY A 136 8.87 -0.63 -14.72
C GLY A 136 8.51 -1.49 -13.52
N TYR A 137 8.88 -1.11 -12.29
CA TYR A 137 8.63 -1.94 -11.10
C TYR A 137 7.28 -1.62 -10.45
N LYS A 138 6.47 -2.68 -10.20
CA LYS A 138 5.28 -2.62 -9.35
C LYS A 138 5.69 -2.87 -7.90
N LEU A 139 5.58 -1.87 -7.03
CA LEU A 139 5.60 -2.11 -5.59
C LEU A 139 4.21 -2.61 -5.17
N ASN A 140 4.11 -3.83 -4.66
CA ASN A 140 2.88 -4.32 -4.05
C ASN A 140 2.80 -3.85 -2.60
N VAL A 141 1.60 -3.52 -2.13
CA VAL A 141 1.33 -3.26 -0.71
C VAL A 141 1.56 -4.56 0.05
N ASP A 142 2.70 -4.67 0.72
CA ASP A 142 3.09 -5.83 1.51
C ASP A 142 2.39 -5.89 2.88
N ASN A 143 2.62 -6.95 3.64
CA ASN A 143 1.97 -7.16 4.95
C ASN A 143 2.32 -6.05 5.96
N TYR A 144 3.52 -5.48 5.91
CA TYR A 144 3.93 -4.39 6.80
C TYR A 144 3.13 -3.11 6.54
N HIS A 145 2.91 -2.77 5.27
CA HIS A 145 2.06 -1.63 4.92
C HIS A 145 0.60 -1.87 5.28
N ARG A 146 0.10 -3.11 5.12
CA ARG A 146 -1.28 -3.47 5.49
C ARG A 146 -1.57 -3.22 6.97
N ASP A 147 -0.64 -3.54 7.86
CA ASP A 147 -0.82 -3.28 9.29
C ASP A 147 -0.86 -1.77 9.58
N LYS A 148 0.06 -0.99 9.02
CA LYS A 148 0.07 0.48 9.17
C LYS A 148 -1.18 1.14 8.58
N LEU A 149 -1.62 0.70 7.40
CA LEU A 149 -2.85 1.19 6.78
C LEU A 149 -4.07 0.87 7.63
N SER A 150 -4.13 -0.33 8.22
CA SER A 150 -5.18 -0.74 9.14
C SER A 150 -5.22 0.16 10.38
N ASP A 151 -4.07 0.46 10.97
CA ASP A 151 -3.96 1.33 12.15
C ASP A 151 -4.42 2.77 11.84
N ILE A 152 -4.11 3.28 10.65
CA ILE A 152 -4.58 4.59 10.19
C ILE A 152 -6.11 4.60 10.05
N VAL A 153 -6.69 3.58 9.40
CA VAL A 153 -8.15 3.46 9.22
C VAL A 153 -8.84 3.45 10.59
N GLU A 154 -8.37 2.62 11.52
CA GLU A 154 -8.92 2.52 12.86
C GLU A 154 -8.79 3.86 13.60
N LYS A 155 -7.63 4.51 13.56
CA LYS A 155 -7.41 5.80 14.22
C LYS A 155 -8.31 6.92 13.70
N CYS A 156 -8.58 6.97 12.39
CA CYS A 156 -9.45 8.00 11.80
C CYS A 156 -10.94 7.72 12.09
N LEU A 157 -11.32 6.44 12.22
CA LEU A 157 -12.72 6.04 12.37
C LEU A 157 -13.13 5.85 13.85
N ASP A 158 -12.19 5.47 14.72
CA ASP A 158 -12.45 5.34 16.13
C ASP A 158 -12.81 6.71 16.73
N GLY A 159 -13.98 6.80 17.33
CA GLY A 159 -14.51 8.05 17.89
C GLY A 159 -15.29 8.95 16.92
N SER A 160 -15.30 8.65 15.61
CA SER A 160 -16.07 9.41 14.61
C SER A 160 -17.59 9.16 14.67
N GLY A 161 -18.02 8.12 15.39
CA GLY A 161 -19.39 7.64 15.39
C GLY A 161 -19.79 6.83 14.16
N ILE A 162 -18.90 6.74 13.16
CA ILE A 162 -19.09 5.93 11.96
C ILE A 162 -18.62 4.50 12.24
N LYS A 163 -19.49 3.53 12.00
CA LYS A 163 -19.14 2.12 12.09
C LYS A 163 -18.48 1.65 10.80
N TYR A 164 -17.58 0.67 10.88
CA TYR A 164 -16.80 0.28 9.72
C TYR A 164 -16.32 -1.18 9.78
N ILE A 165 -16.15 -1.74 8.60
CA ILE A 165 -15.35 -2.93 8.32
C ILE A 165 -14.44 -2.64 7.13
N PHE A 166 -13.30 -3.30 7.05
CA PHE A 166 -12.41 -3.16 5.92
C PHE A 166 -11.67 -4.46 5.61
N GLY A 167 -11.21 -4.57 4.36
CA GLY A 167 -10.43 -5.70 3.91
C GLY A 167 -9.51 -5.33 2.75
N PHE A 168 -8.41 -6.09 2.63
CA PHE A 168 -7.45 -5.94 1.54
C PHE A 168 -7.65 -7.03 0.50
N LEU A 169 -7.72 -6.63 -0.77
CA LEU A 169 -7.68 -7.54 -1.90
C LEU A 169 -6.23 -7.99 -2.19
N GLN A 170 -6.08 -9.10 -2.92
CA GLN A 170 -4.76 -9.61 -3.33
C GLN A 170 -3.97 -8.60 -4.17
N ASN A 171 -4.66 -7.78 -4.97
CA ASN A 171 -4.06 -6.70 -5.78
C ASN A 171 -3.65 -5.45 -4.98
N GLY A 172 -3.69 -5.51 -3.65
CA GLY A 172 -3.30 -4.41 -2.78
C GLY A 172 -4.35 -3.32 -2.57
N GLN A 173 -5.55 -3.44 -3.16
CA GLN A 173 -6.64 -2.49 -2.91
C GLN A 173 -7.20 -2.66 -1.50
N LEU A 174 -7.49 -1.55 -0.84
CA LEU A 174 -8.21 -1.50 0.43
C LEU A 174 -9.66 -1.13 0.18
N THR A 175 -10.58 -1.97 0.63
CA THR A 175 -12.02 -1.71 0.60
C THR A 175 -12.54 -1.48 2.01
N ILE A 176 -13.28 -0.41 2.21
CA ILE A 176 -13.92 -0.06 3.49
C ILE A 176 -15.42 0.06 3.27
N PHE A 177 -16.22 -0.65 4.06
CA PHE A 177 -17.64 -0.37 4.20
C PHE A 177 -17.84 0.49 5.44
N LEU A 178 -18.37 1.68 5.24
CA LEU A 178 -18.73 2.63 6.27
C LEU A 178 -20.22 2.54 6.53
N SER A 179 -20.63 2.60 7.81
CA SER A 179 -22.02 2.44 8.23
C SER A 179 -22.43 3.50 9.25
N SER A 180 -23.68 3.96 9.17
CA SER A 180 -24.29 4.88 10.13
C SER A 180 -25.79 4.64 10.25
N ARG A 181 -26.35 5.05 11.39
CA ARG A 181 -27.80 5.03 11.65
C ARG A 181 -28.53 6.26 11.12
N THR A 182 -27.80 7.36 10.88
CA THR A 182 -28.39 8.68 10.56
C THR A 182 -28.12 9.09 9.12
N GLU A 183 -29.07 9.82 8.51
CA GLU A 183 -28.92 10.34 7.14
C GLU A 183 -27.95 11.53 7.04
N GLN A 184 -27.55 12.14 8.16
CA GLN A 184 -26.50 13.16 8.21
C GLN A 184 -25.08 12.61 7.90
N PHE A 185 -25.02 11.38 7.47
CA PHE A 185 -23.83 10.60 7.13
C PHE A 185 -22.94 11.28 6.05
N ASN A 186 -23.54 12.00 5.06
CA ASN A 186 -22.81 12.49 3.90
C ASN A 186 -21.69 13.48 4.24
N GLY A 187 -21.91 14.42 5.15
CA GLY A 187 -20.89 15.42 5.52
C GLY A 187 -19.71 14.82 6.29
N ALA A 188 -20.01 14.00 7.29
CA ALA A 188 -19.00 13.30 8.09
C ALA A 188 -18.22 12.27 7.23
N LEU A 189 -18.90 11.62 6.28
CA LEU A 189 -18.32 10.68 5.34
C LEU A 189 -17.21 11.32 4.50
N ILE A 190 -17.49 12.48 3.89
CA ILE A 190 -16.55 13.18 3.02
C ILE A 190 -15.28 13.58 3.80
N SER A 191 -15.44 14.10 5.03
CA SER A 191 -14.29 14.51 5.85
C SER A 191 -13.43 13.32 6.24
N VAL A 192 -14.03 12.22 6.69
CA VAL A 192 -13.29 11.01 7.07
C VAL A 192 -12.57 10.38 5.88
N ILE A 193 -13.20 10.28 4.71
CA ILE A 193 -12.55 9.75 3.49
C ILE A 193 -11.33 10.59 3.11
N LYS A 194 -11.43 11.92 3.20
CA LYS A 194 -10.31 12.83 2.91
C LYS A 194 -9.20 12.69 3.95
N GLU A 195 -9.55 12.58 5.22
CA GLU A 195 -8.59 12.40 6.32
C GLU A 195 -7.81 11.09 6.17
N ILE A 196 -8.49 9.98 5.92
CA ILE A 196 -7.85 8.68 5.67
C ILE A 196 -6.89 8.78 4.48
N LYS A 197 -7.35 9.37 3.35
CA LYS A 197 -6.50 9.55 2.16
C LYS A 197 -5.27 10.39 2.49
N GLN A 198 -5.42 11.49 3.19
CA GLN A 198 -4.30 12.37 3.56
C GLN A 198 -3.28 11.66 4.46
N ASN A 199 -3.74 10.88 5.43
CA ASN A 199 -2.85 10.07 6.27
C ASN A 199 -2.14 8.96 5.48
N PHE A 200 -2.79 8.38 4.48
CA PHE A 200 -2.16 7.45 3.56
C PHE A 200 -1.14 8.13 2.65
N ASP A 201 -1.46 9.31 2.09
CA ASP A 201 -0.52 10.09 1.28
C ASP A 201 0.73 10.45 2.09
N ASN A 202 0.58 10.78 3.38
CA ASN A 202 1.70 11.04 4.30
C ASN A 202 2.54 9.78 4.63
N LEU A 203 1.95 8.59 4.58
CA LEU A 203 2.67 7.34 4.81
C LEU A 203 3.58 6.98 3.63
N PHE A 204 3.14 7.29 2.41
CA PHE A 204 3.84 6.96 1.17
C PHE A 204 4.49 8.22 0.58
N VAL A 205 5.57 8.71 1.20
CA VAL A 205 6.27 9.92 0.76
C VAL A 205 6.69 9.82 -0.71
N GLU A 206 6.19 10.75 -1.53
CA GLU A 206 6.59 11.17 -2.89
C GLU A 206 6.20 10.32 -4.12
N ARG A 207 5.74 9.05 -4.03
CA ARG A 207 5.58 8.23 -5.27
C ARG A 207 4.34 7.35 -5.35
N THR A 208 3.47 7.42 -4.39
CA THR A 208 2.21 6.67 -4.43
C THR A 208 1.04 7.61 -4.58
N LEU A 209 0.33 7.52 -5.70
CA LEU A 209 -0.91 8.24 -5.90
C LEU A 209 -2.08 7.39 -5.43
N ILE A 210 -2.76 7.84 -4.38
CA ILE A 210 -3.89 7.10 -3.82
C ILE A 210 -5.18 7.60 -4.44
N THR A 211 -5.80 6.74 -5.23
CA THR A 211 -7.07 7.03 -5.90
C THR A 211 -8.20 6.39 -5.12
N VAL A 212 -9.28 7.13 -4.95
CA VAL A 212 -10.41 6.71 -4.12
C VAL A 212 -11.69 6.68 -4.96
N GLY A 213 -12.42 5.56 -4.90
CA GLY A 213 -13.75 5.43 -5.46
C GLY A 213 -14.79 5.28 -4.36
N VAL A 214 -15.79 6.16 -4.35
CA VAL A 214 -16.88 6.16 -3.37
C VAL A 214 -18.17 5.69 -4.03
N GLY A 215 -18.77 4.66 -3.46
CA GLY A 215 -20.00 4.06 -3.94
C GLY A 215 -21.26 4.82 -3.53
N LYS A 216 -22.40 4.36 -4.06
CA LYS A 216 -23.71 4.87 -3.67
C LYS A 216 -24.01 4.50 -2.21
N VAL A 217 -24.61 5.43 -1.50
CA VAL A 217 -25.18 5.17 -0.18
C VAL A 217 -26.41 4.26 -0.35
N VAL A 218 -26.43 3.15 0.39
CA VAL A 218 -27.49 2.13 0.32
C VAL A 218 -28.01 1.84 1.73
N ARG A 219 -29.24 1.37 1.85
CA ARG A 219 -29.83 0.94 3.12
C ARG A 219 -29.79 -0.59 3.19
N GLY A 220 -29.37 -1.11 4.34
CA GLY A 220 -29.27 -2.54 4.62
C GLY A 220 -27.96 -3.16 4.13
N ILE A 221 -27.46 -4.10 4.94
CA ILE A 221 -26.20 -4.80 4.66
C ILE A 221 -26.27 -5.65 3.38
N GLU A 222 -27.47 -6.12 3.01
CA GLU A 222 -27.73 -6.90 1.81
C GLU A 222 -27.51 -6.12 0.49
N ASN A 223 -27.46 -4.79 0.59
CA ASN A 223 -27.24 -3.91 -0.57
C ASN A 223 -25.78 -3.41 -0.66
N THR A 224 -24.90 -3.83 0.23
CA THR A 224 -23.49 -3.43 0.27
C THR A 224 -22.72 -3.82 -1.00
N THR A 225 -23.03 -4.99 -1.60
CA THR A 225 -22.47 -5.43 -2.89
C THR A 225 -22.79 -4.44 -4.01
N THR A 226 -24.00 -3.87 -4.03
CA THR A 226 -24.36 -2.82 -4.99
C THR A 226 -23.50 -1.58 -4.80
N SER A 227 -23.31 -1.13 -3.55
CA SER A 227 -22.42 0.00 -3.24
C SER A 227 -20.98 -0.28 -3.66
N TYR A 228 -20.47 -1.50 -3.45
CA TYR A 228 -19.14 -1.92 -3.87
C TYR A 228 -18.97 -1.88 -5.40
N LEU A 229 -19.90 -2.45 -6.16
CA LEU A 229 -19.85 -2.43 -7.63
C LEU A 229 -19.86 -1.00 -8.15
N ILE A 230 -20.68 -0.13 -7.56
CA ILE A 230 -20.72 1.28 -7.91
C ILE A 230 -19.39 1.98 -7.54
N ALA A 231 -18.82 1.71 -6.36
CA ALA A 231 -17.52 2.25 -5.96
C ALA A 231 -16.41 1.83 -6.93
N LYS A 232 -16.42 0.57 -7.35
CA LYS A 232 -15.48 0.02 -8.35
C LYS A 232 -15.62 0.75 -9.69
N ASN A 233 -16.84 0.94 -10.18
CA ASN A 233 -17.08 1.68 -11.41
C ASN A 233 -16.70 3.16 -11.29
N THR A 234 -16.99 3.77 -10.14
CA THR A 234 -16.60 5.17 -9.84
C THR A 234 -15.09 5.32 -9.80
N LEU A 235 -14.40 4.35 -9.21
CA LEU A 235 -12.94 4.32 -9.18
C LEU A 235 -12.36 4.35 -10.60
N HIS A 236 -12.96 3.67 -11.58
CA HIS A 236 -12.47 3.63 -12.96
C HIS A 236 -12.44 5.01 -13.65
N LYS A 237 -13.06 6.06 -13.07
CA LYS A 237 -12.92 7.45 -13.56
C LYS A 237 -11.44 7.91 -13.57
N TYR A 238 -10.54 7.26 -12.81
CA TYR A 238 -9.10 7.55 -12.86
C TYR A 238 -8.50 7.36 -14.25
N PHE A 239 -9.09 6.47 -15.04
CA PHE A 239 -8.63 6.20 -16.40
C PHE A 239 -8.60 7.48 -17.27
N LEU A 240 -9.63 8.33 -17.13
CA LEU A 240 -9.70 9.62 -17.82
C LEU A 240 -9.13 10.80 -17.06
N LYS A 241 -9.32 10.82 -15.74
CA LYS A 241 -9.04 11.99 -14.88
C LYS A 241 -7.68 11.89 -14.16
N GLY A 242 -6.94 10.79 -14.36
CA GLY A 242 -5.68 10.52 -13.69
C GLY A 242 -5.83 9.99 -12.27
N TYR A 243 -4.71 9.58 -11.71
CA TYR A 243 -4.59 9.07 -10.34
C TYR A 243 -4.64 10.19 -9.29
N GLY A 244 -4.72 9.80 -8.01
CA GLY A 244 -4.60 10.70 -6.88
C GLY A 244 -5.88 11.42 -6.47
N ASN A 245 -6.98 11.24 -7.19
CA ASN A 245 -8.25 11.91 -6.97
C ASN A 245 -9.23 11.07 -6.15
N ILE A 246 -10.23 11.74 -5.55
CA ILE A 246 -11.39 11.09 -4.93
C ILE A 246 -12.57 11.24 -5.88
N PHE A 247 -13.12 10.13 -6.33
CA PHE A 247 -14.28 10.07 -7.20
C PHE A 247 -15.50 9.64 -6.42
N TYR A 248 -16.54 10.45 -6.47
CA TYR A 248 -17.83 10.17 -5.83
C TYR A 248 -18.81 9.64 -6.86
N PHE A 249 -19.73 8.78 -6.40
CA PHE A 249 -20.87 8.36 -7.18
C PHE A 249 -21.74 9.57 -7.54
N GLU A 250 -22.13 9.64 -8.79
CA GLU A 250 -23.09 10.59 -9.31
C GLU A 250 -24.20 9.80 -10.00
N ASP A 251 -25.46 10.15 -9.74
CA ASP A 251 -26.61 9.48 -10.36
C ASP A 251 -26.76 9.95 -11.81
N ILE A 252 -26.11 9.24 -12.72
CA ILE A 252 -26.06 9.60 -14.14
C ILE A 252 -27.22 8.94 -14.87
N LYS A 253 -28.15 9.73 -15.37
CA LYS A 253 -29.33 9.24 -16.10
C LYS A 253 -29.02 8.76 -17.52
N LYS A 254 -27.96 9.29 -18.17
CA LYS A 254 -27.58 8.93 -19.55
C LYS A 254 -26.08 9.02 -19.73
N LEU A 255 -25.48 7.95 -20.24
CA LEU A 255 -24.09 7.94 -20.69
C LEU A 255 -23.99 8.55 -22.08
N VAL A 256 -22.88 9.25 -22.35
CA VAL A 256 -22.54 9.82 -23.65
C VAL A 256 -21.56 8.88 -24.34
N GLU A 257 -21.85 8.51 -25.57
CA GLU A 257 -20.94 7.67 -26.36
C GLU A 257 -19.72 8.50 -26.82
N PRO A 258 -18.52 7.92 -26.79
CA PRO A 258 -17.31 8.59 -27.24
C PRO A 258 -17.36 8.81 -28.77
N VAL A 259 -17.04 10.02 -29.20
CA VAL A 259 -16.83 10.31 -30.63
C VAL A 259 -15.46 9.79 -31.05
N ILE A 260 -15.41 9.00 -32.10
CA ILE A 260 -14.21 8.36 -32.64
C ILE A 260 -13.99 8.83 -34.07
N ASP A 261 -12.81 9.37 -34.37
CA ASP A 261 -12.42 9.64 -35.74
C ASP A 261 -11.86 8.35 -36.39
N LEU A 262 -12.59 7.82 -37.38
CA LEU A 262 -12.24 6.56 -38.04
C LEU A 262 -10.91 6.62 -38.81
N LYS A 263 -10.42 7.81 -39.12
CA LYS A 263 -9.08 8.00 -39.72
C LYS A 263 -7.96 7.35 -38.93
N ILE A 264 -8.16 7.19 -37.62
CA ILE A 264 -7.19 6.53 -36.73
C ILE A 264 -6.83 5.10 -37.19
N TYR A 265 -7.77 4.38 -37.76
CA TYR A 265 -7.54 3.01 -38.23
C TYR A 265 -6.63 2.95 -39.48
N GLU A 266 -6.69 3.97 -40.34
CA GLU A 266 -5.82 4.09 -41.51
C GLU A 266 -4.38 4.43 -41.05
N LEU A 267 -4.23 5.37 -40.13
CA LEU A 267 -2.94 5.75 -39.57
C LEU A 267 -2.23 4.56 -38.88
N VAL A 268 -3.00 3.76 -38.11
CA VAL A 268 -2.48 2.55 -37.47
C VAL A 268 -2.08 1.49 -38.51
N LYS A 269 -2.88 1.29 -39.57
CA LYS A 269 -2.57 0.36 -40.67
C LYS A 269 -1.29 0.76 -41.40
N ASN A 270 -1.05 2.06 -41.55
CA ASN A 270 0.15 2.59 -42.20
C ASN A 270 1.34 2.68 -41.26
N LEU A 271 1.17 2.47 -39.95
CA LEU A 271 2.18 2.66 -38.88
C LEU A 271 2.68 4.11 -38.78
N GLU A 272 1.82 5.09 -39.02
CA GLU A 272 2.11 6.53 -38.92
C GLU A 272 2.07 6.96 -37.44
N ALA A 273 3.15 6.76 -36.68
CA ALA A 273 3.19 6.89 -35.23
C ALA A 273 2.85 8.30 -34.74
N GLU A 274 3.49 9.33 -35.30
CA GLU A 274 3.30 10.73 -34.89
C GLU A 274 1.88 11.22 -35.18
N ALA A 275 1.38 10.96 -36.38
CA ALA A 275 0.02 11.33 -36.77
C ALA A 275 -1.04 10.59 -35.92
N THR A 276 -0.77 9.32 -35.59
CA THR A 276 -1.63 8.53 -34.68
C THR A 276 -1.64 9.14 -33.28
N LEU A 277 -0.48 9.53 -32.75
CA LEU A 277 -0.37 10.14 -31.43
C LEU A 277 -1.13 11.48 -31.35
N GLU A 278 -0.97 12.35 -32.34
CA GLU A 278 -1.67 13.64 -32.40
C GLU A 278 -3.18 13.46 -32.46
N LEU A 279 -3.66 12.56 -33.32
CA LEU A 279 -5.08 12.30 -33.44
C LEU A 279 -5.67 11.67 -32.18
N LEU A 280 -4.97 10.70 -31.56
CA LEU A 280 -5.38 10.11 -30.29
C LEU A 280 -5.44 11.15 -29.16
N LYS A 281 -4.44 12.04 -29.05
CA LYS A 281 -4.48 13.12 -28.06
C LYS A 281 -5.68 14.03 -28.24
N SER A 282 -5.97 14.43 -29.48
CA SER A 282 -7.15 15.27 -29.77
C SER A 282 -8.48 14.57 -29.41
N ILE A 283 -8.65 13.31 -29.79
CA ILE A 283 -9.80 12.49 -29.42
C ILE A 283 -9.94 12.40 -27.89
N CYS A 284 -8.84 12.17 -27.20
CA CYS A 284 -8.83 11.97 -25.75
C CYS A 284 -9.08 13.26 -24.96
N GLU A 285 -8.62 14.41 -25.43
CA GLU A 285 -8.96 15.71 -24.84
C GLU A 285 -10.48 15.95 -24.93
N ASN A 286 -11.09 15.64 -26.06
CA ASN A 286 -12.55 15.68 -26.20
C ASN A 286 -13.23 14.77 -25.17
N TRP A 287 -12.80 13.51 -25.05
CA TRP A 287 -13.37 12.56 -24.07
C TRP A 287 -13.21 13.03 -22.62
N LYS A 288 -12.05 13.62 -22.27
CA LYS A 288 -11.80 14.16 -20.92
C LYS A 288 -12.72 15.33 -20.58
N SER A 289 -13.16 16.10 -21.58
CA SER A 289 -14.04 17.26 -21.41
C SER A 289 -15.51 16.87 -21.21
N VAL A 290 -15.91 15.68 -21.65
CA VAL A 290 -17.30 15.21 -21.59
C VAL A 290 -17.57 14.60 -20.21
N ASN A 291 -18.57 15.15 -19.51
CA ASN A 291 -19.08 14.52 -18.31
C ASN A 291 -19.91 13.28 -18.70
N ASN A 292 -19.80 12.21 -17.93
CA ASN A 292 -20.61 10.99 -18.09
C ASN A 292 -20.38 10.20 -19.39
N ILE A 293 -19.16 10.23 -19.92
CA ILE A 293 -18.79 9.44 -21.08
C ILE A 293 -18.81 7.93 -20.77
N ASN A 294 -19.20 7.14 -21.74
CA ASN A 294 -19.24 5.68 -21.62
C ASN A 294 -17.84 5.09 -21.68
N LEU A 295 -17.27 4.76 -20.51
CA LEU A 295 -15.93 4.16 -20.40
C LEU A 295 -15.85 2.80 -21.08
N GLN A 296 -16.92 2.00 -21.09
CA GLN A 296 -16.92 0.68 -21.73
C GLN A 296 -16.73 0.79 -23.24
N SER A 297 -17.33 1.80 -23.86
CA SER A 297 -17.15 2.08 -25.27
C SER A 297 -15.73 2.55 -25.59
N ILE A 298 -15.12 3.36 -24.71
CA ILE A 298 -13.70 3.73 -24.84
C ILE A 298 -12.81 2.49 -24.73
N TYR A 299 -13.04 1.63 -23.75
CA TYR A 299 -12.28 0.38 -23.60
C TYR A 299 -12.44 -0.53 -24.83
N GLY A 300 -13.65 -0.67 -25.37
CA GLY A 300 -13.92 -1.42 -26.59
C GLY A 300 -13.15 -0.87 -27.79
N PHE A 301 -13.14 0.46 -27.95
CA PHE A 301 -12.36 1.13 -28.99
C PHE A 301 -10.85 0.87 -28.87
N LEU A 302 -10.28 1.08 -27.70
CA LEU A 302 -8.84 0.88 -27.47
C LEU A 302 -8.44 -0.58 -27.68
N ARG A 303 -9.27 -1.53 -27.25
CA ARG A 303 -9.04 -2.97 -27.51
C ARG A 303 -9.01 -3.26 -29.00
N ASN A 304 -9.97 -2.72 -29.77
CA ASN A 304 -10.00 -2.87 -31.22
C ASN A 304 -8.77 -2.25 -31.89
N LEU A 305 -8.37 -1.05 -31.42
CA LEU A 305 -7.22 -0.33 -31.98
C LEU A 305 -5.91 -1.11 -31.78
N ILE A 306 -5.66 -1.63 -30.57
CA ILE A 306 -4.46 -2.42 -30.30
C ILE A 306 -4.51 -3.77 -31.02
N GLY A 307 -5.66 -4.41 -31.12
CA GLY A 307 -5.82 -5.62 -31.93
C GLY A 307 -5.47 -5.39 -33.40
N ARG A 308 -5.90 -4.27 -33.98
CA ARG A 308 -5.54 -3.88 -35.36
C ARG A 308 -4.05 -3.57 -35.49
N LEU A 309 -3.46 -2.90 -34.51
CA LEU A 309 -2.01 -2.63 -34.47
C LEU A 309 -1.22 -3.95 -34.48
N SER A 310 -1.59 -4.89 -33.62
CA SER A 310 -0.96 -6.23 -33.55
C SER A 310 -1.09 -6.98 -34.87
N ALA A 311 -2.30 -7.01 -35.49
CA ALA A 311 -2.49 -7.63 -36.79
C ALA A 311 -1.64 -6.99 -37.87
N THR A 312 -1.58 -5.64 -37.92
CA THR A 312 -0.73 -4.91 -38.87
C THR A 312 0.75 -5.24 -38.73
N MET A 313 1.24 -5.42 -37.48
CA MET A 313 2.61 -5.80 -37.19
C MET A 313 2.91 -7.21 -37.72
N ILE A 314 2.01 -8.16 -37.49
CA ILE A 314 2.12 -9.54 -37.98
C ILE A 314 2.16 -9.56 -39.51
N ASP A 315 1.22 -8.86 -40.17
CA ASP A 315 1.15 -8.77 -41.64
C ASP A 315 2.42 -8.20 -42.27
N LYS A 316 3.09 -7.29 -41.56
CA LYS A 316 4.37 -6.73 -41.99
C LYS A 316 5.60 -7.61 -41.65
N GLY A 317 5.38 -8.83 -41.17
CA GLY A 317 6.43 -9.81 -40.85
C GLY A 317 7.20 -9.46 -39.57
N ILE A 318 6.64 -8.63 -38.70
CA ILE A 318 7.23 -8.24 -37.44
C ILE A 318 6.90 -9.35 -36.45
N LYS A 319 7.89 -10.17 -36.09
CA LYS A 319 7.74 -11.18 -35.04
C LYS A 319 7.56 -10.47 -33.70
N LEU A 320 6.40 -10.61 -33.12
CA LEU A 320 6.13 -10.28 -31.73
C LEU A 320 6.79 -11.38 -30.90
N GLU A 321 7.81 -11.03 -30.12
CA GLU A 321 8.44 -11.99 -29.20
C GLU A 321 7.38 -12.39 -28.15
N ASP A 322 7.04 -13.67 -28.11
CA ASP A 322 6.00 -14.38 -27.34
C ASP A 322 4.61 -14.43 -27.95
N GLU A 323 4.37 -15.52 -28.66
CA GLU A 323 3.23 -15.76 -29.56
C GLU A 323 1.88 -16.11 -28.89
N SER A 324 1.71 -16.21 -27.57
CA SER A 324 0.44 -16.81 -27.15
C SER A 324 -0.22 -16.40 -25.84
N LYS A 325 0.45 -15.67 -24.95
CA LYS A 325 -0.18 -15.33 -23.65
C LYS A 325 -0.08 -13.86 -23.21
N GLU A 326 0.90 -13.11 -23.68
CA GLU A 326 1.11 -11.73 -23.21
C GLU A 326 0.11 -10.71 -23.77
N TYR A 327 -0.45 -10.92 -24.97
CA TYR A 327 -1.35 -9.94 -25.59
C TYR A 327 -2.78 -9.98 -25.05
N GLU A 328 -3.31 -11.14 -24.65
CA GLU A 328 -4.62 -11.20 -23.99
C GLU A 328 -4.54 -10.84 -22.52
N LEU A 329 -3.49 -11.29 -21.82
CA LEU A 329 -3.23 -10.92 -20.42
C LEU A 329 -2.81 -9.44 -20.27
N ALA A 330 -2.02 -8.91 -21.22
CA ALA A 330 -1.62 -7.51 -21.23
C ALA A 330 -2.80 -6.53 -21.33
N TRP A 331 -3.90 -6.91 -21.98
CA TRP A 331 -5.07 -6.05 -22.10
C TRP A 331 -5.79 -5.82 -20.78
N ASP A 332 -6.13 -6.89 -20.08
CA ASP A 332 -6.79 -6.78 -18.78
C ASP A 332 -5.86 -6.13 -17.75
N GLU A 333 -4.56 -6.31 -17.88
CA GLU A 333 -3.55 -5.59 -17.10
C GLU A 333 -3.48 -4.11 -17.47
N ILE A 334 -3.43 -3.74 -18.76
CA ILE A 334 -3.39 -2.35 -19.24
C ILE A 334 -4.61 -1.58 -18.72
N LEU A 335 -5.81 -2.13 -18.86
CA LEU A 335 -7.04 -1.47 -18.42
C LEU A 335 -7.17 -1.36 -16.90
N ASN A 336 -6.54 -2.27 -16.15
CA ASN A 336 -6.59 -2.24 -14.68
C ASN A 336 -5.52 -1.34 -14.03
N TYR A 337 -4.45 -0.99 -14.76
CA TYR A 337 -3.27 -0.34 -14.17
C TYR A 337 -2.84 0.96 -14.83
N TYR A 338 -3.42 1.35 -15.97
CA TYR A 338 -2.99 2.51 -16.75
C TYR A 338 -4.08 3.58 -16.87
N THR A 339 -3.65 4.83 -16.97
CA THR A 339 -4.51 5.94 -17.41
C THR A 339 -4.60 5.95 -18.93
N LEU A 340 -5.58 6.68 -19.48
CA LEU A 340 -5.74 6.85 -20.91
C LEU A 340 -4.44 7.41 -21.55
N ASP A 341 -3.79 8.37 -20.90
CA ASP A 341 -2.56 8.96 -21.42
C ASP A 341 -1.41 7.94 -21.49
N GLU A 342 -1.30 7.07 -20.48
CA GLU A 342 -0.31 5.97 -20.48
C GLU A 342 -0.60 4.94 -21.57
N VAL A 343 -1.87 4.62 -21.84
CA VAL A 343 -2.24 3.72 -22.93
C VAL A 343 -1.91 4.32 -24.28
N ILE A 344 -2.17 5.62 -24.49
CA ILE A 344 -1.78 6.32 -25.72
C ILE A 344 -0.29 6.30 -25.91
N GLN A 345 0.46 6.59 -24.88
CA GLN A 345 1.91 6.56 -24.90
C GLN A 345 2.46 5.16 -25.23
N PHE A 346 1.85 4.12 -24.66
CA PHE A 346 2.18 2.73 -25.00
C PHE A 346 1.93 2.41 -26.48
N ILE A 347 0.79 2.82 -27.04
CA ILE A 347 0.49 2.64 -28.47
C ILE A 347 1.55 3.34 -29.34
N TYR A 348 1.87 4.58 -29.01
CA TYR A 348 2.89 5.36 -29.71
C TYR A 348 4.27 4.70 -29.65
N GLU A 349 4.72 4.27 -28.48
CA GLU A 349 6.00 3.59 -28.30
C GLU A 349 6.08 2.31 -29.11
N LYS A 350 5.00 1.52 -29.15
CA LYS A 350 4.93 0.31 -29.98
C LYS A 350 5.00 0.65 -31.46
N MET A 351 4.30 1.67 -31.92
CA MET A 351 4.31 2.10 -33.32
C MET A 351 5.67 2.71 -33.70
N SER A 352 6.26 3.55 -32.86
CA SER A 352 7.53 4.22 -33.15
C SER A 352 8.70 3.25 -33.24
N LEU A 353 8.69 2.14 -32.49
CA LEU A 353 9.66 1.06 -32.64
C LEU A 353 9.72 0.48 -34.08
N PHE A 354 8.65 0.65 -34.85
CA PHE A 354 8.50 0.10 -36.20
C PHE A 354 8.53 1.13 -37.32
N SER A 355 8.16 2.39 -37.06
CA SER A 355 8.31 3.47 -38.05
C SER A 355 9.77 3.90 -38.24
N THR A 356 10.61 3.69 -37.25
CA THR A 356 12.06 4.02 -37.29
C THR A 356 12.93 2.89 -37.81
N SER A 357 12.37 1.84 -38.44
CA SER A 357 13.23 0.85 -39.17
C SER A 357 14.00 1.44 -40.36
N GLY A 358 13.99 2.78 -40.53
CA GLY A 358 14.73 3.51 -41.52
C GLY A 358 15.99 4.25 -41.06
N GLU A 359 16.00 4.96 -39.90
CA GLU A 359 17.18 5.84 -39.67
C GLU A 359 17.64 6.19 -38.23
N GLU A 360 16.98 5.91 -37.11
CA GLU A 360 17.42 6.47 -35.81
C GLU A 360 17.43 5.59 -34.55
N HIS A 361 17.58 4.27 -34.62
CA HIS A 361 18.12 3.51 -33.49
C HIS A 361 19.62 3.27 -33.64
N LYS A 362 20.37 4.34 -33.80
CA LYS A 362 21.82 4.34 -33.52
C LYS A 362 22.03 4.04 -32.04
N GLY A 363 22.14 2.74 -31.68
CA GLY A 363 22.79 2.41 -30.44
C GLY A 363 22.50 1.07 -29.81
N LYS A 364 21.27 0.55 -29.79
CA LYS A 364 21.01 -0.69 -29.05
C LYS A 364 20.19 -1.70 -29.85
N SER A 365 20.71 -2.92 -29.95
CA SER A 365 20.02 -4.03 -30.59
C SER A 365 18.84 -4.51 -29.71
N ARG A 366 17.82 -5.12 -30.34
CA ARG A 366 16.68 -5.74 -29.63
C ARG A 366 17.14 -6.69 -28.53
N LYS A 367 18.21 -7.45 -28.78
CA LYS A 367 18.78 -8.38 -27.79
C LYS A 367 19.27 -7.67 -26.54
N ILE A 368 19.85 -6.48 -26.66
CA ILE A 368 20.29 -5.71 -25.49
C ILE A 368 19.11 -5.09 -24.74
N ILE A 369 18.07 -4.66 -25.43
CA ILE A 369 16.83 -4.17 -24.78
C ILE A 369 16.17 -5.30 -23.99
N SER A 370 16.04 -6.50 -24.58
CA SER A 370 15.51 -7.68 -23.86
C SER A 370 16.38 -8.08 -22.67
N ALA A 371 17.72 -8.02 -22.79
CA ALA A 371 18.63 -8.25 -21.67
C ALA A 371 18.42 -7.25 -20.54
N ILE A 372 18.29 -5.95 -20.86
CA ILE A 372 18.02 -4.89 -19.89
C ILE A 372 16.70 -5.11 -19.18
N ASN A 373 15.63 -5.45 -19.90
CA ASN A 373 14.33 -5.73 -19.33
C ASN A 373 14.38 -6.94 -18.39
N TYR A 374 15.00 -8.04 -18.82
CA TYR A 374 15.19 -9.23 -18.00
C TYR A 374 15.93 -8.91 -16.68
N ILE A 375 17.02 -8.12 -16.74
CA ILE A 375 17.74 -7.67 -15.54
C ILE A 375 16.81 -6.86 -14.63
N LYS A 376 16.00 -5.98 -15.18
CA LYS A 376 15.08 -5.14 -14.43
C LYS A 376 13.92 -5.91 -13.78
N GLU A 377 13.50 -7.01 -14.37
CA GLU A 377 12.43 -7.87 -13.84
C GLU A 377 12.93 -8.82 -12.75
N HIS A 378 14.20 -9.28 -12.86
CA HIS A 378 14.77 -10.33 -11.99
C HIS A 378 15.91 -9.86 -11.09
N TYR A 379 16.15 -8.53 -10.93
CA TYR A 379 17.28 -7.99 -10.15
C TYR A 379 17.35 -8.49 -8.70
N ASN A 380 16.21 -8.84 -8.11
CA ASN A 380 16.08 -9.32 -6.74
C ASN A 380 16.37 -10.82 -6.58
N GLU A 381 16.61 -11.52 -7.67
CA GLU A 381 16.93 -12.94 -7.72
C GLU A 381 18.42 -13.18 -7.94
N GLU A 382 18.84 -14.44 -7.89
CA GLU A 382 20.21 -14.84 -8.24
C GLU A 382 20.36 -14.92 -9.76
N ILE A 383 20.61 -13.75 -10.37
CA ILE A 383 20.72 -13.62 -11.83
C ILE A 383 22.17 -13.84 -12.29
N THR A 384 22.33 -14.70 -13.29
CA THR A 384 23.64 -15.02 -13.89
C THR A 384 23.71 -14.59 -15.35
N LEU A 385 24.93 -14.38 -15.85
CA LEU A 385 25.17 -14.09 -17.27
C LEU A 385 24.59 -15.14 -18.21
N ASN A 386 24.64 -16.42 -17.82
CA ASN A 386 24.10 -17.52 -18.62
C ASN A 386 22.58 -17.41 -18.72
N MET A 387 21.87 -17.14 -17.62
CA MET A 387 20.41 -16.98 -17.61
C MET A 387 19.96 -15.86 -18.55
N ILE A 388 20.66 -14.72 -18.54
CA ILE A 388 20.35 -13.61 -19.43
C ILE A 388 20.66 -13.99 -20.88
N ALA A 389 21.80 -14.65 -21.14
CA ALA A 389 22.22 -15.05 -22.46
C ALA A 389 21.27 -16.09 -23.08
N ASP A 390 20.83 -17.07 -22.28
CA ASP A 390 19.83 -18.08 -22.67
C ASP A 390 18.48 -17.42 -23.00
N LYS A 391 18.04 -16.47 -22.19
CA LYS A 391 16.77 -15.73 -22.42
C LYS A 391 16.75 -14.98 -23.74
N ILE A 392 17.89 -14.43 -24.17
CA ILE A 392 18.00 -13.68 -25.45
C ILE A 392 18.62 -14.50 -26.58
N GLU A 393 18.76 -15.81 -26.39
CA GLU A 393 19.27 -16.78 -27.37
C GLU A 393 20.63 -16.40 -27.95
N VAL A 394 21.61 -16.18 -27.07
CA VAL A 394 22.99 -15.90 -27.43
C VAL A 394 23.98 -16.57 -26.49
N THR A 395 25.27 -16.60 -26.87
CA THR A 395 26.31 -17.02 -25.95
C THR A 395 26.65 -15.93 -24.95
N SER A 396 27.01 -16.29 -23.72
CA SER A 396 27.38 -15.34 -22.65
C SER A 396 28.53 -14.41 -23.09
N SER A 397 29.48 -14.92 -23.88
CA SER A 397 30.59 -14.12 -24.44
C SER A 397 30.11 -13.08 -25.46
N TYR A 398 29.13 -13.43 -26.27
CA TYR A 398 28.53 -12.49 -27.22
C TYR A 398 27.71 -11.42 -26.50
N LEU A 399 26.89 -11.83 -25.52
CA LEU A 399 26.15 -10.90 -24.65
C LEU A 399 27.10 -9.87 -24.02
N CYS A 400 28.17 -10.31 -23.37
CA CYS A 400 29.12 -9.39 -22.71
C CYS A 400 29.70 -8.35 -23.67
N ARG A 401 30.14 -8.77 -24.86
CA ARG A 401 30.67 -7.85 -25.87
C ARG A 401 29.64 -6.87 -26.38
N LEU A 402 28.46 -7.37 -26.73
CA LEU A 402 27.38 -6.58 -27.30
C LEU A 402 26.84 -5.59 -26.26
N PHE A 403 26.61 -6.04 -25.04
CA PHE A 403 26.10 -5.22 -23.93
C PHE A 403 27.08 -4.07 -23.63
N LYS A 404 28.39 -4.36 -23.52
CA LYS A 404 29.40 -3.34 -23.27
C LYS A 404 29.53 -2.36 -24.45
N LYS A 405 29.41 -2.86 -25.69
CA LYS A 405 29.47 -2.01 -26.88
C LYS A 405 28.31 -1.03 -26.96
N GLU A 406 27.12 -1.45 -26.59
CA GLU A 406 25.88 -0.68 -26.77
C GLU A 406 25.45 0.12 -25.54
N THR A 407 25.95 -0.23 -24.35
CA THR A 407 25.58 0.44 -23.09
C THR A 407 26.75 1.10 -22.38
N ASP A 408 27.99 0.92 -22.90
CA ASP A 408 29.24 1.32 -22.24
C ASP A 408 29.48 0.72 -20.86
N ARG A 409 28.70 -0.32 -20.48
CA ARG A 409 28.67 -0.97 -19.16
C ARG A 409 28.81 -2.47 -19.29
N THR A 410 29.37 -3.11 -18.28
CA THR A 410 29.28 -4.58 -18.14
C THR A 410 27.91 -4.99 -17.68
N VAL A 411 27.46 -6.20 -18.02
CA VAL A 411 26.17 -6.76 -17.55
C VAL A 411 26.09 -6.75 -16.03
N ASN A 412 27.13 -7.24 -15.34
CA ASN A 412 27.18 -7.24 -13.88
C ASN A 412 27.15 -5.83 -13.28
N GLY A 413 27.88 -4.88 -13.89
CA GLY A 413 27.85 -3.49 -13.47
C GLY A 413 26.46 -2.86 -13.62
N TYR A 414 25.72 -3.24 -14.65
CA TYR A 414 24.35 -2.79 -14.85
C TYR A 414 23.40 -3.40 -13.82
N ILE A 415 23.54 -4.71 -13.48
CA ILE A 415 22.79 -5.36 -12.41
C ILE A 415 23.05 -4.66 -11.07
N GLU A 416 24.32 -4.39 -10.75
CA GLU A 416 24.69 -3.66 -9.53
C GLU A 416 24.06 -2.26 -9.48
N GLU A 417 24.08 -1.53 -10.58
CA GLU A 417 23.48 -0.20 -10.67
C GLU A 417 21.96 -0.22 -10.42
N VAL A 418 21.24 -1.16 -11.05
CA VAL A 418 19.80 -1.35 -10.84
C VAL A 418 19.52 -1.65 -9.35
N ARG A 419 20.28 -2.58 -8.76
CA ARG A 419 20.15 -2.92 -7.32
C ARG A 419 20.42 -1.73 -6.41
N LEU A 420 21.45 -0.93 -6.70
CA LEU A 420 21.81 0.26 -5.93
C LEU A 420 20.76 1.36 -6.03
N GLN A 421 20.17 1.55 -7.22
CA GLN A 421 19.11 2.53 -7.40
C GLN A 421 17.88 2.17 -6.56
N ILE A 422 17.47 0.91 -6.60
CA ILE A 422 16.33 0.43 -5.81
C ILE A 422 16.65 0.44 -4.32
N THR A 423 17.92 0.17 -3.94
CA THR A 423 18.36 0.32 -2.55
C THR A 423 18.11 1.72 -2.00
N LYS A 424 18.50 2.75 -2.78
CA LYS A 424 18.27 4.15 -2.39
C LYS A 424 16.79 4.45 -2.21
N GLU A 425 15.95 3.93 -3.09
CA GLU A 425 14.51 4.09 -3.01
C GLU A 425 13.92 3.39 -1.78
N LEU A 426 14.35 2.16 -1.49
CA LEU A 426 13.90 1.43 -0.30
C LEU A 426 14.33 2.12 0.99
N ILE A 427 15.56 2.62 1.08
CA ILE A 427 16.06 3.32 2.26
C ILE A 427 15.30 4.64 2.47
N ARG A 428 15.00 5.38 1.39
CA ARG A 428 14.31 6.66 1.43
C ARG A 428 12.85 6.52 1.83
N ASN A 429 12.17 5.54 1.25
CA ASN A 429 10.72 5.42 1.30
C ASN A 429 10.23 4.49 2.42
N TYR A 430 11.12 3.65 3.02
CA TYR A 430 10.72 2.61 3.98
C TYR A 430 11.61 2.58 5.22
N ASP A 431 10.98 2.43 6.39
CA ASP A 431 11.72 2.19 7.64
C ASP A 431 12.06 0.70 7.81
N MET A 432 12.92 0.20 6.93
CA MET A 432 13.36 -1.19 6.92
C MET A 432 14.75 -1.34 7.55
N LYS A 433 15.03 -2.52 8.10
CA LYS A 433 16.39 -2.88 8.48
C LYS A 433 17.25 -3.05 7.23
N LEU A 434 18.51 -2.61 7.28
CA LEU A 434 19.42 -2.70 6.13
C LEU A 434 19.65 -4.13 5.63
N GLU A 435 19.60 -5.12 6.51
CA GLU A 435 19.64 -6.54 6.15
C GLU A 435 18.44 -6.97 5.31
N GLU A 436 17.27 -6.42 5.62
CA GLU A 436 16.04 -6.69 4.84
C GLU A 436 16.08 -5.98 3.48
N VAL A 437 16.61 -4.75 3.44
CA VAL A 437 16.87 -4.04 2.18
C VAL A 437 17.83 -4.83 1.30
N ALA A 438 18.95 -5.33 1.85
CA ALA A 438 19.93 -6.13 1.13
C ALA A 438 19.28 -7.37 0.48
N LYS A 439 18.48 -8.11 1.25
CA LYS A 439 17.76 -9.30 0.72
C LYS A 439 16.77 -8.93 -0.39
N ARG A 440 16.02 -7.85 -0.23
CA ARG A 440 15.02 -7.41 -1.22
C ARG A 440 15.63 -6.99 -2.56
N VAL A 441 16.85 -6.50 -2.55
CA VAL A 441 17.55 -6.12 -3.77
C VAL A 441 18.46 -7.23 -4.32
N GLY A 442 18.35 -8.45 -3.79
CA GLY A 442 19.04 -9.64 -4.30
C GLY A 442 20.46 -9.85 -3.79
N TYR A 443 20.82 -9.32 -2.61
CA TYR A 443 22.07 -9.61 -1.94
C TYR A 443 21.86 -10.61 -0.80
N ASN A 444 22.47 -11.79 -0.92
CA ASN A 444 22.45 -12.82 0.14
C ASN A 444 23.34 -12.49 1.33
N ASN A 445 24.28 -11.54 1.17
CA ASN A 445 25.24 -11.14 2.21
C ASN A 445 25.19 -9.63 2.44
N ALA A 446 24.77 -9.22 3.64
CA ALA A 446 24.64 -7.82 4.04
C ALA A 446 25.98 -7.07 4.07
N ASN A 447 27.09 -7.75 4.37
CA ASN A 447 28.43 -7.14 4.37
C ASN A 447 28.87 -6.83 2.94
N TYR A 448 28.64 -7.77 2.01
CA TYR A 448 28.93 -7.54 0.59
C TYR A 448 28.07 -6.42 0.02
N PHE A 449 26.78 -6.40 0.33
CA PHE A 449 25.89 -5.30 -0.03
C PHE A 449 26.43 -3.94 0.47
N SER A 450 26.83 -3.86 1.74
CA SER A 450 27.36 -2.62 2.32
C SER A 450 28.63 -2.17 1.62
N MET A 451 29.50 -3.09 1.26
CA MET A 451 30.73 -2.80 0.52
C MET A 451 30.43 -2.25 -0.89
N VAL A 452 29.51 -2.89 -1.63
CA VAL A 452 29.11 -2.44 -2.99
C VAL A 452 28.47 -1.06 -2.93
N PHE A 453 27.57 -0.87 -1.97
CA PHE A 453 26.88 0.42 -1.79
C PHE A 453 27.88 1.54 -1.44
N THR A 454 28.82 1.29 -0.52
CA THR A 454 29.84 2.27 -0.11
C THR A 454 30.78 2.60 -1.25
N LYS A 455 31.21 1.59 -2.02
CA LYS A 455 32.06 1.80 -3.20
C LYS A 455 31.40 2.69 -4.25
N ALA A 456 30.11 2.54 -4.46
CA ALA A 456 29.38 3.29 -5.47
C ALA A 456 28.96 4.69 -5.02
N ASN A 457 28.74 4.93 -3.72
CA ASN A 457 28.16 6.17 -3.20
C ASN A 457 29.08 6.97 -2.27
N GLY A 458 30.21 6.41 -1.83
CA GLY A 458 31.19 7.08 -0.98
C GLY A 458 30.84 7.08 0.52
N TYR A 459 29.70 6.54 0.93
CA TYR A 459 29.24 6.45 2.32
C TYR A 459 28.50 5.14 2.58
N TYR A 460 28.43 4.75 3.86
CA TYR A 460 27.75 3.51 4.26
C TYR A 460 26.23 3.61 4.10
N PRO A 461 25.52 2.48 3.83
CA PRO A 461 24.04 2.47 3.75
C PRO A 461 23.38 3.04 5.01
N SER A 462 23.98 2.83 6.20
CA SER A 462 23.48 3.38 7.47
C SER A 462 23.62 4.90 7.57
N GLU A 463 24.66 5.46 6.99
CA GLU A 463 24.88 6.91 6.91
C GLU A 463 23.89 7.53 5.94
N TYR A 464 23.71 6.91 4.77
CA TYR A 464 22.71 7.33 3.79
C TYR A 464 21.30 7.34 4.39
N LYS A 465 20.93 6.26 5.11
CA LYS A 465 19.64 6.17 5.81
C LYS A 465 19.45 7.30 6.82
N ARG A 466 20.52 7.73 7.51
CA ARG A 466 20.47 8.84 8.48
C ARG A 466 20.38 10.21 7.79
N MET A 467 21.02 10.37 6.62
CA MET A 467 20.96 11.62 5.83
C MET A 467 19.57 11.86 5.25
N GLU A 468 18.94 10.83 4.72
CA GLU A 468 17.61 10.91 4.12
C GLU A 468 16.46 11.08 5.15
N ARG A 469 16.76 10.96 6.45
CA ARG A 469 15.81 11.14 7.55
C ARG A 469 15.93 12.48 8.27
N ARG A 470 16.87 13.31 7.88
CA ARG A 470 17.00 14.70 8.33
C ARG A 470 16.23 15.63 7.41
#